data_6565293ea65648c410839a12b21236da
#
_entry.id   6565293ea65648c410839a12b21236da
#
_cell.length_a   1.000
_cell.length_b   1.000
_cell.length_c   1.000
_cell.angle_alpha   90.00
_cell.angle_beta   90.00
_cell.angle_gamma   90.00
#
_symmetry.space_group_name_H-M   'P 1'
#
loop_
_entity.id
_entity.type
_entity.pdbx_description
1 polymer ?
#
loop_
_entity_poly.entity_id
_entity_poly.type
_entity_poly.pdbx_seq_one_letter_code
_entity_poly.pdbx_strand_id
1 'polypeptide(L)'
;MKLAVFFCLIMLALVACSEAPREPTRVETFMADPSAVARGKALFIGTCAGYCHKLTNEATDALFLFDSQWKHGGSDQEIFDTVTNGVPDTRMIGFGSSFPEGDDDLWKIIAFLRSNQPVN
;
A
#
# COMPACT_ATOMS: atom_id res chain seq x y z
N MET A 1 51.44 18.01 -21.48
CA MET A 1 51.32 16.77 -20.69
C MET A 1 50.54 16.95 -19.36
N LYS A 2 50.40 18.13 -18.81
CA LYS A 2 49.65 18.40 -17.55
C LYS A 2 48.14 18.58 -17.77
N LEU A 3 47.68 18.93 -18.96
CA LEU A 3 46.27 19.17 -19.28
C LEU A 3 45.47 17.87 -19.53
N ALA A 4 46.13 16.82 -20.06
CA ALA A 4 45.51 15.53 -20.38
C ALA A 4 45.21 14.72 -19.11
N VAL A 5 45.99 14.87 -18.05
CA VAL A 5 45.78 14.14 -16.78
C VAL A 5 44.58 14.74 -15.99
N PHE A 6 44.32 16.04 -16.15
CA PHE A 6 43.21 16.70 -15.48
C PHE A 6 41.83 16.32 -16.09
N PHE A 7 41.82 16.04 -17.39
CA PHE A 7 40.59 15.65 -18.10
C PHE A 7 40.17 14.18 -17.82
N CYS A 8 41.12 13.31 -17.49
CA CYS A 8 40.86 11.91 -17.15
C CYS A 8 40.27 11.77 -15.73
N LEU A 9 40.58 12.69 -14.81
CA LEU A 9 40.09 12.67 -13.43
C LEU A 9 38.63 13.15 -13.30
N ILE A 10 38.14 13.95 -14.25
CA ILE A 10 36.74 14.45 -14.24
C ILE A 10 35.76 13.41 -14.80
N MET A 11 36.23 12.48 -15.65
CA MET A 11 35.36 11.42 -16.22
C MET A 11 35.12 10.25 -15.27
N LEU A 12 35.78 10.16 -14.12
CA LEU A 12 35.61 9.06 -13.16
C LEU A 12 34.51 9.34 -12.10
N ALA A 13 33.91 10.52 -12.11
CA ALA A 13 32.94 10.94 -11.08
C ALA A 13 31.47 10.73 -11.47
N LEU A 14 31.18 10.14 -12.62
CA LEU A 14 29.82 9.79 -13.07
C LEU A 14 29.54 8.30 -12.94
N VAL A 15 29.99 7.67 -11.86
CA VAL A 15 29.38 6.42 -11.42
C VAL A 15 28.05 6.81 -10.81
N ALA A 16 27.02 6.92 -11.66
CA ALA A 16 25.66 7.03 -11.23
C ALA A 16 25.38 5.92 -10.20
N CYS A 17 24.89 6.27 -9.03
CA CYS A 17 24.27 5.33 -8.12
C CYS A 17 23.08 4.70 -8.84
N SER A 18 23.32 3.63 -9.59
CA SER A 18 22.27 2.75 -10.06
C SER A 18 21.81 1.95 -8.85
N GLU A 19 20.71 2.39 -8.24
CA GLU A 19 20.04 1.63 -7.21
C GLU A 19 19.69 0.27 -7.81
N ALA A 20 20.18 -0.81 -7.20
CA ALA A 20 19.86 -2.16 -7.65
C ALA A 20 18.34 -2.36 -7.64
N PRO A 21 17.75 -3.02 -8.64
CA PRO A 21 16.34 -3.33 -8.67
C PRO A 21 15.95 -4.05 -7.37
N ARG A 22 15.08 -3.43 -6.55
CA ARG A 22 14.56 -4.09 -5.36
C ARG A 22 13.48 -5.10 -5.75
N GLU A 23 13.38 -6.18 -4.99
CA GLU A 23 12.25 -7.09 -5.11
C GLU A 23 10.92 -6.36 -4.82
N PRO A 24 9.86 -6.61 -5.59
CA PRO A 24 8.55 -6.02 -5.34
C PRO A 24 8.01 -6.48 -3.98
N THR A 25 7.33 -5.59 -3.29
CA THR A 25 6.61 -5.94 -2.07
C THR A 25 5.43 -6.88 -2.39
N ARG A 26 4.86 -7.51 -1.36
CA ARG A 26 3.68 -8.37 -1.52
C ARG A 26 2.50 -7.59 -2.10
N VAL A 27 2.29 -6.34 -1.65
CA VAL A 27 1.24 -5.47 -2.17
C VAL A 27 1.49 -5.10 -3.63
N GLU A 28 2.72 -4.73 -3.99
CA GLU A 28 3.08 -4.45 -5.40
C GLU A 28 2.88 -5.66 -6.31
N THR A 29 3.20 -6.86 -5.81
CA THR A 29 2.94 -8.11 -6.54
C THR A 29 1.45 -8.30 -6.80
N PHE A 30 0.59 -8.09 -5.80
CA PHE A 30 -0.86 -8.18 -5.99
C PHE A 30 -1.43 -7.02 -6.83
N MET A 31 -0.86 -5.81 -6.74
CA MET A 31 -1.27 -4.70 -7.62
C MET A 31 -1.00 -4.97 -9.09
N ALA A 32 0.04 -5.75 -9.39
CA ALA A 32 0.36 -6.17 -10.76
C ALA A 32 -0.58 -7.27 -11.31
N ASP A 33 -1.38 -7.90 -10.46
CA ASP A 33 -2.37 -8.92 -10.84
C ASP A 33 -3.80 -8.36 -10.76
N PRO A 34 -4.45 -8.09 -11.91
CA PRO A 34 -5.83 -7.60 -11.94
C PRO A 34 -6.83 -8.51 -11.21
N SER A 35 -6.60 -9.81 -11.18
CA SER A 35 -7.47 -10.75 -10.48
C SER A 35 -7.36 -10.62 -8.96
N ALA A 36 -6.15 -10.40 -8.45
CA ALA A 36 -5.91 -10.13 -7.04
C ALA A 36 -6.56 -8.81 -6.60
N VAL A 37 -6.42 -7.75 -7.41
CA VAL A 37 -7.06 -6.45 -7.15
C VAL A 37 -8.58 -6.57 -7.17
N ALA A 38 -9.15 -7.30 -8.14
CA ALA A 38 -10.60 -7.53 -8.22
C ALA A 38 -11.12 -8.31 -6.99
N ARG A 39 -10.38 -9.32 -6.51
CA ARG A 39 -10.71 -10.05 -5.29
C ARG A 39 -10.63 -9.13 -4.07
N GLY A 40 -9.58 -8.34 -3.94
CA GLY A 40 -9.43 -7.35 -2.86
C GLY A 40 -10.59 -6.36 -2.82
N LYS A 41 -11.03 -5.87 -3.99
CA LYS A 41 -12.22 -5.02 -4.14
C LYS A 41 -13.49 -5.72 -3.64
N ALA A 42 -13.72 -6.95 -4.04
CA ALA A 42 -14.92 -7.70 -3.64
C ALA A 42 -14.96 -7.90 -2.11
N LEU A 43 -13.83 -8.27 -1.52
CA LEU A 43 -13.69 -8.41 -0.07
C LEU A 43 -13.87 -7.09 0.67
N PHE A 44 -13.28 -6.02 0.17
CA PHE A 44 -13.44 -4.67 0.74
C PHE A 44 -14.91 -4.24 0.74
N ILE A 45 -15.60 -4.40 -0.38
CA ILE A 45 -17.03 -4.08 -0.50
C ILE A 45 -17.87 -4.90 0.49
N GLY A 46 -17.62 -6.19 0.57
CA GLY A 46 -18.39 -7.10 1.41
C GLY A 46 -18.13 -6.95 2.91
N THR A 47 -16.90 -6.54 3.29
CA THR A 47 -16.48 -6.55 4.69
C THR A 47 -16.33 -5.13 5.27
N CYS A 48 -15.75 -4.21 4.51
CA CYS A 48 -15.33 -2.90 5.00
C CYS A 48 -16.32 -1.78 4.61
N ALA A 49 -16.81 -1.81 3.36
CA ALA A 49 -17.60 -0.71 2.79
C ALA A 49 -19.09 -0.76 3.14
N GLY A 50 -19.60 -1.92 3.56
CA GLY A 50 -21.04 -2.09 3.78
C GLY A 50 -21.62 -1.12 4.80
N TYR A 51 -20.95 -0.91 5.93
CA TYR A 51 -21.42 -0.05 7.02
C TYR A 51 -20.47 1.09 7.38
N CYS A 52 -19.18 0.97 7.11
CA CYS A 52 -18.18 1.89 7.65
C CYS A 52 -17.44 2.66 6.56
N HIS A 53 -16.48 2.04 5.87
CA HIS A 53 -15.60 2.73 4.91
C HIS A 53 -16.26 2.86 3.54
N LYS A 54 -16.71 4.05 3.19
CA LYS A 54 -17.37 4.29 1.90
C LYS A 54 -16.39 4.30 0.72
N LEU A 55 -16.88 3.98 -0.47
CA LEU A 55 -16.13 4.09 -1.73
C LEU A 55 -16.06 5.53 -2.25
N THR A 56 -16.92 6.39 -1.76
CA THR A 56 -16.99 7.82 -2.06
C THR A 56 -16.72 8.61 -0.77
N ASN A 57 -16.22 9.85 -0.92
CA ASN A 57 -15.92 10.71 0.23
C ASN A 57 -17.22 11.29 0.82
N GLU A 58 -17.96 10.43 1.51
CA GLU A 58 -19.18 10.78 2.24
C GLU A 58 -18.85 10.98 3.72
N ALA A 59 -19.60 11.89 4.36
CA ALA A 59 -19.48 12.11 5.79
C ALA A 59 -19.96 10.88 6.57
N THR A 60 -19.02 10.16 7.17
CA THR A 60 -19.25 9.05 8.07
C THR A 60 -18.35 9.18 9.29
N ASP A 61 -18.58 8.36 10.32
CA ASP A 61 -17.68 8.27 11.48
C ASP A 61 -16.41 7.42 11.21
N ALA A 62 -16.36 6.71 10.09
CA ALA A 62 -15.19 5.98 9.64
C ALA A 62 -14.38 6.80 8.63
N LEU A 63 -13.07 6.60 8.63
CA LEU A 63 -12.16 7.27 7.69
C LEU A 63 -12.45 6.89 6.24
N PHE A 64 -12.34 7.85 5.34
CA PHE A 64 -12.26 7.60 3.91
C PHE A 64 -10.85 7.10 3.59
N LEU A 65 -10.73 5.95 2.95
CA LEU A 65 -9.46 5.25 2.79
C LEU A 65 -8.77 5.48 1.44
N PHE A 66 -9.38 6.30 0.56
CA PHE A 66 -8.86 6.53 -0.80
C PHE A 66 -8.22 7.92 -0.97
N ASP A 67 -8.04 8.69 0.11
CA ASP A 67 -7.46 10.04 0.08
C ASP A 67 -6.01 10.10 0.58
N SER A 68 -5.41 8.95 0.93
CA SER A 68 -4.07 8.83 1.51
C SER A 68 -3.89 9.49 2.90
N GLN A 69 -4.97 9.86 3.58
CA GLN A 69 -4.94 10.44 4.93
C GLN A 69 -5.05 9.33 5.99
N TRP A 70 -3.92 8.79 6.41
CA TRP A 70 -3.85 7.65 7.34
C TRP A 70 -3.69 8.12 8.79
N LYS A 71 -4.68 7.85 9.63
CA LYS A 71 -4.67 8.22 11.05
C LYS A 71 -3.85 7.26 11.91
N HIS A 72 -3.78 5.98 11.53
CA HIS A 72 -3.18 4.91 12.33
C HIS A 72 -1.95 4.27 11.67
N GLY A 73 -1.21 5.08 10.88
CA GLY A 73 -0.10 4.62 10.07
C GLY A 73 -0.51 4.29 8.64
N GLY A 74 0.34 4.64 7.68
CA GLY A 74 0.03 4.59 6.24
C GLY A 74 0.92 3.65 5.43
N SER A 75 1.87 2.94 6.04
CA SER A 75 2.58 1.86 5.36
C SER A 75 1.67 0.63 5.20
N ASP A 76 1.99 -0.23 4.25
CA ASP A 76 1.19 -1.44 4.01
C ASP A 76 1.12 -2.33 5.25
N GLN A 77 2.22 -2.45 6.00
CA GLN A 77 2.28 -3.22 7.24
C GLN A 77 1.42 -2.59 8.34
N GLU A 78 1.46 -1.26 8.52
CA GLU A 78 0.63 -0.59 9.53
C GLU A 78 -0.86 -0.72 9.22
N ILE A 79 -1.24 -0.68 7.93
CA ILE A 79 -2.63 -0.92 7.53
C ILE A 79 -3.01 -2.38 7.83
N PHE A 80 -2.14 -3.33 7.49
CA PHE A 80 -2.33 -4.75 7.78
C PHE A 80 -2.53 -4.97 9.29
N ASP A 81 -1.66 -4.40 10.11
CA ASP A 81 -1.71 -4.52 11.57
C ASP A 81 -2.98 -3.88 12.16
N THR A 82 -3.38 -2.71 11.63
CA THR A 82 -4.61 -2.02 12.04
C THR A 82 -5.85 -2.86 11.74
N VAL A 83 -5.94 -3.49 10.57
CA VAL A 83 -7.07 -4.36 10.22
C VAL A 83 -7.05 -5.65 11.04
N THR A 84 -5.86 -6.21 11.26
CA THR A 84 -5.69 -7.45 12.04
C THR A 84 -6.10 -7.27 13.49
N ASN A 85 -5.68 -6.17 14.12
CA ASN A 85 -5.86 -5.94 15.55
C ASN A 85 -7.09 -5.07 15.88
N GLY A 86 -7.60 -4.33 14.91
CA GLY A 86 -8.62 -3.29 15.15
C GLY A 86 -8.02 -2.04 15.78
N VAL A 87 -8.90 -1.10 16.12
CA VAL A 87 -8.56 0.16 16.80
C VAL A 87 -9.27 0.22 18.13
N PRO A 88 -8.55 0.20 19.28
CA PRO A 88 -9.14 0.24 20.61
C PRO A 88 -10.12 1.41 20.77
N ASP A 89 -11.18 1.19 21.55
CA ASP A 89 -12.23 2.16 21.87
C ASP A 89 -13.00 2.71 20.65
N THR A 90 -12.97 1.97 19.52
CA THR A 90 -13.73 2.31 18.30
C THR A 90 -14.56 1.12 17.83
N ARG A 91 -15.38 1.36 16.79
CA ARG A 91 -16.14 0.29 16.11
C ARG A 91 -15.28 -0.51 15.12
N MET A 92 -14.04 -0.10 14.86
CA MET A 92 -13.10 -0.85 14.03
C MET A 92 -12.57 -2.05 14.81
N ILE A 93 -13.26 -3.16 14.69
CA ILE A 93 -12.84 -4.43 15.31
C ILE A 93 -11.66 -5.03 14.56
N GLY A 94 -10.90 -5.89 15.24
CA GLY A 94 -9.84 -6.67 14.59
C GLY A 94 -10.44 -7.84 13.81
N PHE A 95 -9.97 -8.01 12.57
CA PHE A 95 -10.38 -9.12 11.70
C PHE A 95 -9.43 -10.32 11.81
N GLY A 96 -8.19 -10.12 12.28
CA GLY A 96 -7.21 -11.19 12.38
C GLY A 96 -7.07 -11.94 11.05
N SER A 97 -7.04 -13.27 11.13
CA SER A 97 -6.99 -14.17 9.97
C SER A 97 -8.39 -14.65 9.51
N SER A 98 -9.44 -13.89 9.77
CA SER A 98 -10.84 -14.30 9.49
C SER A 98 -11.24 -14.26 8.00
N PHE A 99 -10.36 -13.80 7.12
CA PHE A 99 -10.61 -13.83 5.69
C PHE A 99 -10.50 -15.25 5.12
N PRO A 100 -11.25 -15.59 4.05
CA PRO A 100 -11.29 -16.95 3.49
C PRO A 100 -9.94 -17.54 3.09
N GLU A 101 -9.04 -16.73 2.52
CA GLU A 101 -7.66 -17.13 2.18
C GLU A 101 -6.64 -16.55 3.19
N GLY A 102 -7.09 -16.23 4.42
CA GLY A 102 -6.24 -15.70 5.46
C GLY A 102 -5.60 -14.37 5.10
N ASP A 103 -4.33 -14.22 5.44
CA ASP A 103 -3.57 -12.97 5.26
C ASP A 103 -3.46 -12.53 3.80
N ASP A 104 -3.48 -13.47 2.84
CA ASP A 104 -3.43 -13.13 1.41
C ASP A 104 -4.62 -12.27 0.98
N ASP A 105 -5.78 -12.54 1.50
CA ASP A 105 -6.97 -11.75 1.22
C ASP A 105 -6.86 -10.34 1.78
N LEU A 106 -6.28 -10.16 2.97
CA LEU A 106 -6.04 -8.84 3.53
C LEU A 106 -5.01 -8.06 2.70
N TRP A 107 -3.93 -8.70 2.27
CA TRP A 107 -2.95 -8.08 1.37
C TRP A 107 -3.55 -7.69 0.02
N LYS A 108 -4.49 -8.47 -0.52
CA LYS A 108 -5.25 -8.12 -1.73
C LYS A 108 -6.19 -6.93 -1.51
N ILE A 109 -6.79 -6.81 -0.32
CA ILE A 109 -7.56 -5.62 0.06
C ILE A 109 -6.67 -4.39 0.08
N ILE A 110 -5.48 -4.48 0.68
CA ILE A 110 -4.51 -3.37 0.71
C ILE A 110 -4.07 -3.01 -0.72
N ALA A 111 -3.80 -4.00 -1.58
CA ALA A 111 -3.48 -3.77 -2.98
C ALA A 111 -4.60 -3.03 -3.73
N PHE A 112 -5.86 -3.39 -3.48
CA PHE A 112 -7.01 -2.65 -4.01
C PHE A 112 -7.04 -1.20 -3.53
N LEU A 113 -6.84 -0.95 -2.25
CA LEU A 113 -6.77 0.41 -1.70
C LEU A 113 -5.67 1.23 -2.38
N ARG A 114 -4.45 0.68 -2.47
CA ARG A 114 -3.30 1.33 -3.12
C ARG A 114 -3.54 1.64 -4.60
N SER A 115 -4.16 0.72 -5.32
CA SER A 115 -4.49 0.91 -6.75
C SER A 115 -5.49 2.03 -7.02
N ASN A 116 -6.18 2.51 -5.99
CA ASN A 116 -7.23 3.53 -6.10
C ASN A 116 -6.91 4.81 -5.31
N GLN A 117 -5.70 4.93 -4.76
CA GLN A 117 -5.24 6.16 -4.13
C GLN A 117 -4.73 7.16 -5.18
N PRO A 118 -4.78 8.47 -4.90
CA PRO A 118 -4.16 9.48 -5.78
C PRO A 118 -2.66 9.18 -5.95
N VAL A 119 -2.17 9.28 -7.17
CA VAL A 119 -0.72 9.26 -7.45
C VAL A 119 -0.15 10.59 -6.98
N ASN A 120 0.75 10.57 -6.02
CA ASN A 120 1.48 11.76 -5.56
C ASN A 120 2.63 12.10 -6.50
#